data_4afffdbd7f707ea1206a2e35b074ec35
#
_entry.id   4afffdbd7f707ea1206a2e35b074ec35
#
_cell.length_a   1.000
_cell.length_b   1.000
_cell.length_c   1.000
_cell.angle_alpha   90.00
_cell.angle_beta   90.00
_cell.angle_gamma   90.00
#
_symmetry.space_group_name_H-M   'P 1'
#
loop_
_entity.id
_entity.type
_entity.pdbx_description
1 polymer ?
#
loop_
_entity_poly.entity_id
_entity_poly.type
_entity_poly.pdbx_seq_one_letter_code
_entity_poly.pdbx_strand_id
1 'polypeptide(L)'
;VEHQIEGYESGADLYIPKPFSIKLLTVNLKRLLKQKERYLKEELKITKETAGNIDSNEKHHKDLWETELHQLIKDNISNTDLSVDFLCEKLFISRSSLYNKMREYNHQPLADYIRNVRLTMAAELLLDPSYTINEVVMDVGMVNTSHFSKVFKTKYGMSPSEYKNKNASTKNRI
;
A
#
# COMPACT_ATOMS: atom_id res chain seq x y z
N VAL A 1 18.06 -21.73 1.85
CA VAL A 1 17.70 -20.39 2.37
C VAL A 1 18.73 -19.35 1.90
N GLU A 2 20.04 -19.65 1.98
CA GLU A 2 21.12 -18.72 1.56
C GLU A 2 21.07 -18.35 0.08
N HIS A 3 20.89 -19.30 -0.83
CA HIS A 3 20.75 -19.05 -2.28
C HIS A 3 19.48 -18.25 -2.66
N GLN A 4 18.48 -18.18 -1.78
CA GLN A 4 17.31 -17.34 -2.00
C GLN A 4 17.61 -15.87 -1.69
N ILE A 5 18.45 -15.63 -0.70
CA ILE A 5 18.88 -14.29 -0.28
C ILE A 5 19.76 -13.66 -1.36
N GLU A 6 20.75 -14.39 -1.88
CA GLU A 6 21.62 -13.94 -2.98
C GLU A 6 20.85 -13.58 -4.26
N GLY A 7 19.82 -14.38 -4.62
CA GLY A 7 18.96 -14.10 -5.78
C GLY A 7 18.14 -12.81 -5.61
N TYR A 8 17.75 -12.47 -4.39
CA TYR A 8 17.00 -11.25 -4.08
C TYR A 8 17.91 -10.02 -3.97
N GLU A 9 19.13 -10.18 -3.48
CA GLU A 9 20.12 -9.11 -3.40
C GLU A 9 20.61 -8.64 -4.78
N SER A 10 20.52 -9.52 -5.80
CA SER A 10 20.85 -9.20 -7.19
C SER A 10 19.76 -8.40 -7.93
N GLY A 11 18.68 -8.01 -7.25
CA GLY A 11 17.60 -7.19 -7.84
C GLY A 11 16.60 -7.98 -8.70
N ALA A 12 16.53 -9.30 -8.56
CA ALA A 12 15.54 -10.11 -9.25
C ALA A 12 14.13 -9.81 -8.73
N ASP A 13 13.22 -9.43 -9.62
CA ASP A 13 11.81 -9.16 -9.30
C ASP A 13 11.02 -10.42 -8.94
N LEU A 14 11.52 -11.60 -9.32
CA LEU A 14 10.88 -12.87 -9.05
C LEU A 14 11.91 -13.99 -8.83
N TYR A 15 11.77 -14.73 -7.72
CA TYR A 15 12.50 -15.95 -7.45
C TYR A 15 11.57 -17.16 -7.52
N ILE A 16 11.90 -18.15 -8.34
CA ILE A 16 11.14 -19.39 -8.47
C ILE A 16 12.01 -20.54 -7.98
N PRO A 17 11.71 -21.14 -6.81
CA PRO A 17 12.48 -22.26 -6.28
C PRO A 17 12.29 -23.52 -7.13
N LYS A 18 13.35 -24.30 -7.28
CA LYS A 18 13.28 -25.64 -7.90
C LYS A 18 12.91 -26.69 -6.83
N PRO A 19 12.04 -27.67 -7.15
CA PRO A 19 11.30 -27.86 -8.40
C PRO A 19 10.13 -26.86 -8.54
N PHE A 20 9.95 -26.29 -9.74
CA PHE A 20 8.88 -25.32 -10.00
C PHE A 20 7.78 -25.91 -10.91
N SER A 21 6.55 -25.48 -10.68
CA SER A 21 5.43 -25.80 -11.56
C SER A 21 5.43 -24.90 -12.78
N ILE A 22 5.34 -25.48 -13.97
CA ILE A 22 5.20 -24.75 -15.25
C ILE A 22 3.98 -23.83 -15.19
N LYS A 23 2.90 -24.28 -14.54
CA LYS A 23 1.69 -23.48 -14.34
C LYS A 23 1.96 -22.22 -13.52
N LEU A 24 2.72 -22.33 -12.43
CA LEU A 24 3.12 -21.20 -11.60
C LEU A 24 4.02 -20.22 -12.37
N LEU A 25 5.01 -20.74 -13.12
CA LEU A 25 5.87 -19.93 -13.97
C LEU A 25 5.07 -19.16 -15.02
N THR A 26 4.15 -19.84 -15.69
CA THR A 26 3.32 -19.22 -16.73
C THR A 26 2.41 -18.11 -16.17
N VAL A 27 1.84 -18.31 -14.99
CA VAL A 27 0.99 -17.30 -14.32
C VAL A 27 1.84 -16.07 -13.97
N ASN A 28 3.01 -16.29 -13.40
CA ASN A 28 3.92 -15.19 -13.03
C ASN A 28 4.43 -14.42 -14.24
N LEU A 29 4.83 -15.10 -15.32
CA LEU A 29 5.23 -14.46 -16.58
C LEU A 29 4.10 -13.64 -17.22
N LYS A 30 2.89 -14.21 -17.33
CA LYS A 30 1.73 -13.47 -17.87
C LYS A 30 1.44 -12.20 -17.10
N ARG A 31 1.65 -12.23 -15.81
CA ARG A 31 1.41 -11.08 -14.95
C ARG A 31 2.50 -10.03 -15.08
N LEU A 32 3.78 -10.40 -15.07
CA LEU A 32 4.88 -9.47 -15.33
C LEU A 32 4.72 -8.80 -16.70
N LEU A 33 4.29 -9.55 -17.72
CA LEU A 33 3.99 -9.02 -19.05
C LEU A 33 2.81 -8.03 -19.00
N LYS A 34 1.74 -8.36 -18.28
CA LYS A 34 0.57 -7.48 -18.14
C LYS A 34 0.90 -6.19 -17.38
N GLN A 35 1.76 -6.29 -16.37
CA GLN A 35 2.26 -5.13 -15.63
C GLN A 35 3.11 -4.25 -16.57
N LYS A 36 4.05 -4.85 -17.33
CA LYS A 36 4.85 -4.14 -18.31
C LYS A 36 4.00 -3.51 -19.42
N GLU A 37 2.95 -4.19 -19.90
CA GLU A 37 2.00 -3.63 -20.87
C GLU A 37 1.23 -2.43 -20.32
N ARG A 38 0.86 -2.43 -19.03
CA ARG A 38 0.25 -1.26 -18.39
C ARG A 38 1.21 -0.07 -18.39
N TYR A 39 2.44 -0.27 -17.94
CA TYR A 39 3.47 0.77 -17.94
C TYR A 39 3.70 1.32 -19.36
N LEU A 40 3.86 0.45 -20.35
CA LEU A 40 4.04 0.88 -21.75
C LEU A 40 2.82 1.62 -22.33
N LYS A 41 1.59 1.22 -21.98
CA LYS A 41 0.38 1.92 -22.43
C LYS A 41 0.25 3.31 -21.81
N GLU A 42 0.67 3.46 -20.58
CA GLU A 42 0.68 4.74 -19.88
C GLU A 42 1.80 5.64 -20.38
N GLU A 43 3.01 5.11 -20.61
CA GLU A 43 4.09 5.82 -21.29
C GLU A 43 3.69 6.31 -22.67
N LEU A 44 3.00 5.50 -23.47
CA LEU A 44 2.51 5.89 -24.79
C LEU A 44 1.42 6.96 -24.76
N LYS A 45 0.66 7.09 -23.69
CA LYS A 45 -0.28 8.20 -23.50
C LYS A 45 0.45 9.49 -23.18
N ILE A 46 1.49 9.43 -22.37
CA ILE A 46 2.27 10.60 -21.90
C ILE A 46 3.19 11.12 -23.02
N THR A 47 3.82 10.23 -23.80
CA THR A 47 4.67 10.63 -24.94
C THR A 47 3.90 11.32 -26.06
N LYS A 48 2.57 11.18 -26.11
CA LYS A 48 1.72 11.96 -27.02
C LYS A 48 1.42 13.35 -26.48
N GLU A 49 1.56 13.59 -25.18
CA GLU A 49 1.26 14.88 -24.56
C GLU A 49 2.51 15.68 -24.15
N THR A 50 3.67 15.03 -23.98
CA THR A 50 4.92 15.71 -23.60
C THR A 50 6.14 15.08 -24.29
N ALA A 51 6.54 15.65 -25.41
CA ALA A 51 7.86 15.38 -25.98
C ALA A 51 8.95 16.06 -25.14
N GLY A 52 9.66 15.27 -24.33
CA GLY A 52 10.94 15.63 -23.74
C GLY A 52 10.96 15.82 -22.22
N ASN A 53 11.23 14.73 -21.49
CA ASN A 53 12.08 14.76 -20.30
C ASN A 53 12.22 13.35 -19.71
N ILE A 54 13.46 12.85 -19.60
CA ILE A 54 13.79 11.56 -19.00
C ILE A 54 13.45 11.55 -17.50
N ASP A 55 13.58 12.68 -16.80
CA ASP A 55 13.19 12.86 -15.40
C ASP A 55 11.70 12.67 -15.11
N SER A 56 10.84 12.86 -16.12
CA SER A 56 9.38 12.68 -15.97
C SER A 56 8.98 11.19 -15.90
N ASN A 57 9.74 10.30 -16.54
CA ASN A 57 9.44 8.87 -16.56
C ASN A 57 9.70 8.19 -15.22
N GLU A 58 10.83 8.48 -14.55
CA GLU A 58 11.13 7.91 -13.23
C GLU A 58 10.11 8.37 -12.17
N LYS A 59 9.75 9.65 -12.20
CA LYS A 59 8.72 10.19 -11.31
C LYS A 59 7.37 9.53 -11.55
N HIS A 60 7.00 9.31 -12.80
CA HIS A 60 5.74 8.68 -13.16
C HIS A 60 5.69 7.19 -12.73
N HIS A 61 6.79 6.44 -12.92
CA HIS A 61 6.88 5.06 -12.43
C HIS A 61 6.78 4.98 -10.90
N LYS A 62 7.35 5.94 -10.21
CA LYS A 62 7.21 6.08 -8.77
C LYS A 62 5.74 6.29 -8.38
N ASP A 63 5.08 7.27 -8.99
CA ASP A 63 3.69 7.64 -8.68
C ASP A 63 2.72 6.47 -8.96
N LEU A 64 2.93 5.72 -10.03
CA LEU A 64 2.16 4.52 -10.37
C LEU A 64 2.33 3.41 -9.35
N TRP A 65 3.58 3.11 -8.98
CA TRP A 65 3.85 2.06 -8.00
C TRP A 65 3.30 2.41 -6.61
N GLU A 66 3.45 3.66 -6.18
CA GLU A 66 2.87 4.14 -4.91
C GLU A 66 1.35 4.03 -4.93
N THR A 67 0.73 4.40 -6.04
CA THR A 67 -0.73 4.28 -6.23
C THR A 67 -1.19 2.82 -6.18
N GLU A 68 -0.48 1.89 -6.84
CA GLU A 68 -0.78 0.46 -6.83
C GLU A 68 -0.65 -0.13 -5.42
N LEU A 69 0.44 0.19 -4.71
CA LEU A 69 0.65 -0.23 -3.33
C LEU A 69 -0.44 0.33 -2.40
N HIS A 70 -0.74 1.63 -2.54
CA HIS A 70 -1.76 2.29 -1.74
C HIS A 70 -3.13 1.65 -1.95
N GLN A 71 -3.53 1.43 -3.21
CA GLN A 71 -4.79 0.81 -3.54
C GLN A 71 -4.88 -0.63 -3.04
N LEU A 72 -3.81 -1.41 -3.18
CA LEU A 72 -3.75 -2.77 -2.66
C LEU A 72 -3.94 -2.82 -1.13
N ILE A 73 -3.29 -1.90 -0.40
CA ILE A 73 -3.46 -1.78 1.04
C ILE A 73 -4.91 -1.36 1.37
N LYS A 74 -5.46 -0.40 0.65
CA LYS A 74 -6.82 0.10 0.86
C LYS A 74 -7.88 -0.97 0.62
N ASP A 75 -7.75 -1.74 -0.44
CA ASP A 75 -8.67 -2.83 -0.78
C ASP A 75 -8.63 -4.00 0.23
N ASN A 76 -7.56 -4.08 1.01
CA ASN A 76 -7.36 -5.13 2.02
C ASN A 76 -7.24 -4.55 3.43
N ILE A 77 -7.77 -3.35 3.68
CA ILE A 77 -7.52 -2.59 4.90
C ILE A 77 -8.02 -3.29 6.16
N SER A 78 -9.17 -3.97 6.07
CA SER A 78 -9.78 -4.73 7.16
C SER A 78 -9.05 -6.05 7.46
N ASN A 79 -8.16 -6.50 6.57
CA ASN A 79 -7.40 -7.72 6.80
C ASN A 79 -6.35 -7.49 7.89
N THR A 80 -6.53 -8.15 9.04
CA THR A 80 -5.57 -8.12 10.15
C THR A 80 -4.22 -8.72 9.81
N ASP A 81 -4.20 -9.66 8.84
CA ASP A 81 -3.00 -10.36 8.35
C ASP A 81 -2.33 -9.64 7.17
N LEU A 82 -2.67 -8.36 6.95
CA LEU A 82 -2.01 -7.52 5.96
C LEU A 82 -0.52 -7.35 6.31
N SER A 83 0.27 -8.30 5.87
CA SER A 83 1.70 -8.44 6.18
C SER A 83 2.56 -8.10 4.96
N VAL A 84 3.87 -7.99 5.20
CA VAL A 84 4.88 -7.89 4.13
C VAL A 84 4.73 -9.03 3.14
N ASP A 85 4.53 -10.26 3.62
CA ASP A 85 4.39 -11.45 2.77
C ASP A 85 3.14 -11.38 1.90
N PHE A 86 2.02 -10.96 2.46
CA PHE A 86 0.79 -10.76 1.71
C PHE A 86 0.99 -9.75 0.58
N LEU A 87 1.63 -8.62 0.85
CA LEU A 87 1.90 -7.61 -0.16
C LEU A 87 2.89 -8.10 -1.22
N CYS A 88 3.95 -8.80 -0.82
CA CYS A 88 4.91 -9.40 -1.75
C CYS A 88 4.23 -10.42 -2.67
N GLU A 89 3.34 -11.26 -2.14
CA GLU A 89 2.56 -12.22 -2.92
C GLU A 89 1.65 -11.49 -3.93
N LYS A 90 0.93 -10.48 -3.49
CA LYS A 90 -0.01 -9.74 -4.35
C LYS A 90 0.69 -8.87 -5.39
N LEU A 91 1.79 -8.22 -5.04
CA LEU A 91 2.59 -7.43 -5.96
C LEU A 91 3.57 -8.28 -6.79
N PHE A 92 3.77 -9.57 -6.42
CA PHE A 92 4.68 -10.53 -7.07
C PHE A 92 6.12 -10.04 -7.11
N ILE A 93 6.54 -9.41 -6.05
CA ILE A 93 7.92 -8.97 -5.83
C ILE A 93 8.50 -9.66 -4.59
N SER A 94 9.82 -9.66 -4.51
CA SER A 94 10.51 -10.13 -3.32
C SER A 94 10.37 -9.14 -2.16
N ARG A 95 10.60 -9.61 -0.92
CA ARG A 95 10.70 -8.72 0.25
C ARG A 95 11.78 -7.65 0.04
N SER A 96 12.93 -8.02 -0.51
CA SER A 96 14.02 -7.10 -0.78
C SER A 96 13.63 -6.04 -1.81
N SER A 97 12.97 -6.43 -2.91
CA SER A 97 12.42 -5.48 -3.89
C SER A 97 11.40 -4.53 -3.27
N LEU A 98 10.50 -5.05 -2.43
CA LEU A 98 9.52 -4.21 -1.74
C LEU A 98 10.19 -3.17 -0.84
N TYR A 99 11.16 -3.61 -0.01
CA TYR A 99 11.87 -2.69 0.88
C TYR A 99 12.74 -1.68 0.13
N ASN A 100 13.38 -2.08 -0.97
CA ASN A 100 14.15 -1.18 -1.81
C ASN A 100 13.25 -0.11 -2.43
N LYS A 101 12.11 -0.48 -3.01
CA LYS A 101 11.12 0.46 -3.54
C LYS A 101 10.56 1.39 -2.45
N MET A 102 10.25 0.87 -1.27
CA MET A 102 9.80 1.69 -0.13
C MET A 102 10.86 2.72 0.28
N ARG A 103 12.14 2.32 0.34
CA ARG A 103 13.24 3.22 0.68
C ARG A 103 13.46 4.29 -0.40
N GLU A 104 13.38 3.88 -1.66
CA GLU A 104 13.59 4.76 -2.81
C GLU A 104 12.45 5.77 -2.97
N TYR A 105 11.20 5.31 -2.83
CA TYR A 105 10.03 6.10 -3.20
C TYR A 105 9.33 6.78 -2.03
N ASN A 106 9.29 6.15 -0.87
CA ASN A 106 8.44 6.62 0.23
C ASN A 106 9.22 7.02 1.50
N HIS A 107 10.47 6.57 1.66
CA HIS A 107 11.36 6.89 2.77
C HIS A 107 10.83 6.55 4.17
N GLN A 108 9.74 5.78 4.30
CA GLN A 108 9.19 5.34 5.58
C GLN A 108 9.08 3.81 5.65
N PRO A 109 9.17 3.21 6.85
CA PRO A 109 8.94 1.78 7.02
C PRO A 109 7.54 1.37 6.54
N LEU A 110 7.44 0.22 5.86
CA LEU A 110 6.17 -0.29 5.33
C LEU A 110 5.07 -0.43 6.40
N ALA A 111 5.45 -0.89 7.62
CA ALA A 111 4.51 -0.98 8.74
C ALA A 111 3.91 0.38 9.11
N ASP A 112 4.72 1.44 9.08
CA ASP A 112 4.28 2.80 9.34
C ASP A 112 3.39 3.32 8.21
N TYR A 113 3.70 2.96 6.96
CA TYR A 113 2.88 3.29 5.81
C TYR A 113 1.49 2.66 5.91
N ILE A 114 1.40 1.35 6.17
CA ILE A 114 0.13 0.64 6.37
C ILE A 114 -0.65 1.26 7.54
N ARG A 115 0.01 1.52 8.66
CA ARG A 115 -0.61 2.17 9.82
C ARG A 115 -1.16 3.55 9.46
N ASN A 116 -0.43 4.33 8.69
CA ASN A 116 -0.86 5.65 8.25
C ASN A 116 -2.09 5.59 7.33
N VAL A 117 -2.17 4.62 6.41
CA VAL A 117 -3.34 4.39 5.56
C VAL A 117 -4.55 4.01 6.41
N ARG A 118 -4.39 3.07 7.37
CA ARG A 118 -5.44 2.66 8.31
C ARG A 118 -5.98 3.84 9.12
N LEU A 119 -5.10 4.68 9.64
CA LEU A 119 -5.52 5.87 10.42
C LEU A 119 -6.21 6.91 9.56
N THR A 120 -5.82 7.08 8.30
CA THR A 120 -6.48 8.01 7.38
C THR A 120 -7.90 7.53 7.06
N MET A 121 -8.08 6.25 6.73
CA MET A 121 -9.42 5.69 6.54
C MET A 121 -10.27 5.73 7.81
N ALA A 122 -9.68 5.47 8.98
CA ALA A 122 -10.38 5.61 10.25
C ALA A 122 -10.91 7.04 10.47
N ALA A 123 -10.10 8.04 10.14
CA ALA A 123 -10.53 9.44 10.25
C ALA A 123 -11.70 9.74 9.30
N GLU A 124 -11.71 9.19 8.09
CA GLU A 124 -12.83 9.31 7.14
C GLU A 124 -14.11 8.65 7.68
N LEU A 125 -14.02 7.40 8.17
CA LEU A 125 -15.15 6.67 8.75
C LEU A 125 -15.72 7.37 9.99
N LEU A 126 -14.88 7.98 10.83
CA LEU A 126 -15.31 8.72 12.01
C LEU A 126 -16.12 9.99 11.71
N LEU A 127 -16.13 10.47 10.45
CA LEU A 127 -16.99 11.56 10.02
C LEU A 127 -18.47 11.14 9.87
N ASP A 128 -18.73 9.84 9.76
CA ASP A 128 -20.08 9.30 9.74
C ASP A 128 -20.54 9.01 11.18
N PRO A 129 -21.64 9.68 11.64
CA PRO A 129 -22.17 9.48 12.99
C PRO A 129 -22.63 8.05 13.30
N SER A 130 -22.98 7.27 12.28
CA SER A 130 -23.45 5.90 12.43
C SER A 130 -22.39 4.93 12.95
N TYR A 131 -21.11 5.18 12.62
CA TYR A 131 -20.01 4.32 13.06
C TYR A 131 -19.67 4.51 14.53
N THR A 132 -19.52 3.43 15.27
CA THR A 132 -18.87 3.43 16.59
C THR A 132 -17.35 3.39 16.45
N ILE A 133 -16.62 3.77 17.49
CA ILE A 133 -15.14 3.66 17.51
C ILE A 133 -14.68 2.22 17.30
N ASN A 134 -15.39 1.25 17.92
CA ASN A 134 -15.04 -0.16 17.79
C ASN A 134 -15.25 -0.69 16.37
N GLU A 135 -16.33 -0.33 15.71
CA GLU A 135 -16.57 -0.69 14.30
C GLU A 135 -15.47 -0.11 13.41
N VAL A 136 -15.13 1.17 13.57
CA VAL A 136 -14.03 1.76 12.81
C VAL A 136 -12.71 1.01 13.02
N VAL A 137 -12.38 0.65 14.26
CA VAL A 137 -11.15 -0.11 14.58
C VAL A 137 -11.14 -1.45 13.85
N MET A 138 -12.26 -2.15 13.81
CA MET A 138 -12.39 -3.44 13.10
C MET A 138 -12.29 -3.25 11.58
N ASP A 139 -13.02 -2.28 11.04
CA ASP A 139 -13.07 -2.02 9.59
C ASP A 139 -11.73 -1.59 9.00
N VAL A 140 -10.89 -0.93 9.80
CA VAL A 140 -9.52 -0.61 9.38
C VAL A 140 -8.49 -1.68 9.74
N GLY A 141 -8.92 -2.87 10.17
CA GLY A 141 -8.06 -4.01 10.44
C GLY A 141 -7.15 -3.85 11.67
N MET A 142 -7.57 -3.05 12.65
CA MET A 142 -6.87 -2.91 13.93
C MET A 142 -7.61 -3.70 15.01
N VAL A 143 -6.87 -4.49 15.80
CA VAL A 143 -7.48 -5.40 16.78
C VAL A 143 -7.61 -4.75 18.16
N ASN A 144 -6.74 -3.80 18.48
CA ASN A 144 -6.62 -3.22 19.82
C ASN A 144 -7.05 -1.75 19.83
N THR A 145 -8.24 -1.47 20.37
CA THR A 145 -8.83 -0.13 20.45
C THR A 145 -7.97 0.84 21.28
N SER A 146 -7.30 0.36 22.33
CA SER A 146 -6.42 1.21 23.14
C SER A 146 -5.18 1.64 22.36
N HIS A 147 -4.57 0.69 21.63
CA HIS A 147 -3.45 0.99 20.75
C HIS A 147 -3.88 1.94 19.61
N PHE A 148 -5.02 1.66 18.98
CA PHE A 148 -5.60 2.55 17.97
C PHE A 148 -5.75 3.97 18.48
N SER A 149 -6.40 4.15 19.63
CA SER A 149 -6.63 5.47 20.22
C SER A 149 -5.34 6.24 20.48
N LYS A 150 -4.28 5.54 20.93
CA LYS A 150 -2.96 6.14 21.17
C LYS A 150 -2.32 6.62 19.86
N VAL A 151 -2.26 5.77 18.83
CA VAL A 151 -1.62 6.13 17.55
C VAL A 151 -2.43 7.15 16.77
N PHE A 152 -3.77 7.09 16.87
CA PHE A 152 -4.66 8.09 16.29
C PHE A 152 -4.44 9.47 16.93
N LYS A 153 -4.37 9.54 18.26
CA LYS A 153 -4.08 10.79 18.98
C LYS A 153 -2.70 11.34 18.61
N THR A 154 -1.70 10.47 18.44
CA THR A 154 -0.37 10.90 17.99
C THR A 154 -0.41 11.55 16.62
N LYS A 155 -1.20 10.99 15.67
CA LYS A 155 -1.31 11.51 14.30
C LYS A 155 -2.17 12.76 14.19
N TYR A 156 -3.32 12.80 14.88
CA TYR A 156 -4.33 13.87 14.71
C TYR A 156 -4.39 14.87 15.86
N GLY A 157 -3.56 14.70 16.90
CA GLY A 157 -3.50 15.60 18.07
C GLY A 157 -4.66 15.43 19.05
N MET A 158 -5.66 14.59 18.74
CA MET A 158 -6.86 14.36 19.56
C MET A 158 -7.30 12.90 19.50
N SER A 159 -8.05 12.45 20.51
CA SER A 159 -8.58 11.09 20.53
C SER A 159 -9.64 10.89 19.43
N PRO A 160 -9.91 9.61 19.02
CA PRO A 160 -10.96 9.30 18.05
C PRO A 160 -12.33 9.85 18.44
N SER A 161 -12.67 9.81 19.72
CA SER A 161 -13.95 10.34 20.23
C SER A 161 -14.03 11.86 20.13
N GLU A 162 -12.96 12.58 20.49
CA GLU A 162 -12.87 14.03 20.32
C GLU A 162 -12.94 14.42 18.84
N TYR A 163 -12.25 13.66 17.96
CA TYR A 163 -12.26 13.88 16.52
C TYR A 163 -13.68 13.74 15.94
N LYS A 164 -14.38 12.67 16.30
CA LYS A 164 -15.77 12.43 15.89
C LYS A 164 -16.71 13.54 16.35
N ASN A 165 -16.67 13.91 17.63
CA ASN A 165 -17.54 14.92 18.21
C ASN A 165 -17.31 16.32 17.60
N LYS A 166 -16.05 16.69 17.38
CA LYS A 166 -15.70 17.99 16.77
C LYS A 166 -16.29 18.13 15.36
N ASN A 167 -16.23 17.06 14.56
CA ASN A 167 -16.72 17.09 13.18
C ASN A 167 -18.26 16.95 13.10
N ALA A 168 -18.89 16.23 14.04
CA ALA A 168 -20.36 16.19 14.15
C ALA A 168 -20.94 17.58 14.43
N SER A 169 -20.27 18.38 15.27
CA SER A 169 -20.73 19.74 15.62
C SER A 169 -20.59 20.73 14.44
N THR A 170 -19.75 20.46 13.47
CA THR A 170 -19.55 21.33 12.30
C THR A 170 -20.63 21.10 11.23
N LYS A 171 -21.17 19.88 11.11
CA LYS A 171 -22.27 19.55 10.17
C LYS A 171 -23.64 20.13 10.60
N ASN A 172 -23.83 20.39 11.88
CA ASN A 172 -25.10 20.96 12.40
C ASN A 172 -25.15 22.50 12.36
N ARG A 173 -24.16 23.17 11.78
CA ARG A 173 -24.09 24.63 11.67
C ARG A 173 -24.29 25.16 10.25
N ILE A 174 -24.69 24.31 9.32
CA ILE A 174 -25.07 24.64 7.93
C ILE A 174 -26.57 24.31 7.77
#